data_fae6280432f45f2569b45f13847245f7
#
_entry.id   fae6280432f45f2569b45f13847245f7
#
_cell.length_a   1.000
_cell.length_b   1.000
_cell.length_c   1.000
_cell.angle_alpha   90.00
_cell.angle_beta   90.00
_cell.angle_gamma   90.00
#
_symmetry.space_group_name_H-M   'P 1'
#
loop_
_entity.id
_entity.type
_entity.pdbx_description
1 polymer ?
#
loop_
_entity_poly.entity_id
_entity_poly.type
_entity_poly.pdbx_seq_one_letter_code
_entity_poly.pdbx_strand_id
1 'polypeptide(L)'
;MAVVVPNKPSTEGAALDDRWTRHCLEIASRRAFCWVVLGVLAFVGQLVLVLVAEVSSDLPVTLLMFSVVVLGLALTRRQPLARVMADRTWQYVRVHWRNGLLVVHGPRPVVLDVSAGPLARGRISRHRRAWLVAPDREGNTVVTFRGVPRLFPARVRRR
;
A
#
# COMPACT_ATOMS: atom_id res chain seq x y z
N MET A 1 22.78 7.25 17.90
CA MET A 1 22.78 5.81 17.53
C MET A 1 21.86 5.61 16.35
N ALA A 2 22.38 5.22 15.18
CA ALA A 2 21.54 4.90 14.02
C ALA A 2 20.88 3.55 14.27
N VAL A 3 19.55 3.53 14.36
CA VAL A 3 18.78 2.29 14.47
C VAL A 3 18.87 1.58 13.11
N VAL A 4 19.60 0.48 13.08
CA VAL A 4 19.68 -0.37 11.87
C VAL A 4 18.30 -0.97 11.64
N VAL A 5 17.60 -0.46 10.61
CA VAL A 5 16.33 -1.03 10.20
C VAL A 5 16.58 -2.30 9.39
N PRO A 6 16.01 -3.45 9.77
CA PRO A 6 16.17 -4.67 8.99
C PRO A 6 15.64 -4.47 7.57
N ASN A 7 16.22 -5.16 6.59
CA ASN A 7 15.79 -5.08 5.19
C ASN A 7 14.78 -6.18 4.79
N LYS A 8 14.31 -6.94 5.75
CA LYS A 8 13.37 -8.06 5.59
C LYS A 8 12.57 -8.25 6.88
N PRO A 9 11.32 -8.76 6.80
CA PRO A 9 10.57 -9.12 8.00
C PRO A 9 11.16 -10.35 8.70
N SER A 10 10.92 -10.44 10.01
CA SER A 10 11.16 -11.64 10.78
C SER A 10 10.02 -12.64 10.58
N THR A 11 10.33 -13.91 10.61
CA THR A 11 9.34 -14.99 10.61
C THR A 11 8.89 -15.39 12.01
N GLU A 12 9.50 -14.79 13.05
CA GLU A 12 9.21 -15.03 14.45
C GLU A 12 8.30 -13.94 14.99
N GLY A 13 7.23 -14.32 15.67
CA GLY A 13 6.27 -13.40 16.28
C GLY A 13 5.19 -12.87 15.34
N ALA A 14 4.35 -11.98 15.87
CA ALA A 14 3.24 -11.39 15.12
C ALA A 14 3.75 -10.45 14.03
N ALA A 15 3.14 -10.51 12.85
CA ALA A 15 3.55 -9.69 11.71
C ALA A 15 3.45 -8.17 11.97
N LEU A 16 2.51 -7.74 12.81
CA LEU A 16 2.35 -6.34 13.21
C LEU A 16 3.47 -5.84 14.12
N ASP A 17 4.02 -6.72 14.96
CA ASP A 17 5.06 -6.38 15.93
C ASP A 17 6.45 -6.34 15.33
N ASP A 18 6.61 -6.84 14.14
CA ASP A 18 7.85 -6.87 13.42
C ASP A 18 8.36 -5.46 13.06
N ARG A 19 9.66 -5.21 13.29
CA ARG A 19 10.29 -3.90 13.05
C ARG A 19 10.21 -3.46 11.58
N TRP A 20 10.33 -4.39 10.65
CA TRP A 20 10.17 -4.11 9.23
C TRP A 20 8.76 -3.65 8.89
N THR A 21 7.76 -4.33 9.44
CA THR A 21 6.34 -4.00 9.24
C THR A 21 6.04 -2.61 9.76
N ARG A 22 6.48 -2.29 10.99
CA ARG A 22 6.32 -0.95 11.58
C ARG A 22 6.97 0.13 10.72
N HIS A 23 8.19 -0.11 10.26
CA HIS A 23 8.89 0.81 9.35
C HIS A 23 8.12 1.03 8.03
N CYS A 24 7.59 -0.03 7.42
CA CYS A 24 6.75 0.08 6.23
C CYS A 24 5.47 0.89 6.48
N LEU A 25 4.82 0.70 7.63
CA LEU A 25 3.63 1.44 8.03
C LEU A 25 3.94 2.92 8.31
N GLU A 26 5.06 3.23 8.95
CA GLU A 26 5.51 4.61 9.15
C GLU A 26 5.76 5.34 7.84
N ILE A 27 6.46 4.70 6.89
CA ILE A 27 6.67 5.29 5.56
C ILE A 27 5.33 5.50 4.85
N ALA A 28 4.41 4.54 4.94
CA ALA A 28 3.10 4.65 4.33
C ALA A 28 2.27 5.78 4.97
N SER A 29 2.32 5.93 6.30
CA SER A 29 1.63 7.01 7.00
C SER A 29 2.20 8.39 6.67
N ARG A 30 3.53 8.54 6.64
CA ARG A 30 4.19 9.79 6.24
C ARG A 30 3.81 10.19 4.81
N ARG A 31 3.83 9.25 3.86
CA ARG A 31 3.39 9.52 2.48
C ARG A 31 1.93 9.93 2.42
N ALA A 32 1.06 9.24 3.15
CA ALA A 32 -0.35 9.58 3.21
C ALA A 32 -0.57 10.98 3.81
N PHE A 33 0.19 11.32 4.86
CA PHE A 33 0.18 12.65 5.46
C PHE A 33 0.62 13.73 4.47
N CYS A 34 1.72 13.51 3.73
CA CYS A 34 2.16 14.45 2.69
C CYS A 34 1.09 14.68 1.61
N TRP A 35 0.39 13.63 1.17
CA TRP A 35 -0.71 13.78 0.21
C TRP A 35 -1.89 14.56 0.77
N VAL A 36 -2.24 14.34 2.05
CA VAL A 36 -3.29 15.12 2.72
C VAL A 36 -2.89 16.59 2.81
N VAL A 37 -1.67 16.89 3.26
CA VAL A 37 -1.17 18.27 3.35
C VAL A 37 -1.17 18.94 1.97
N LEU A 38 -0.69 18.25 0.94
CA LEU A 38 -0.69 18.77 -0.43
C LEU A 38 -2.12 19.05 -0.93
N GLY A 39 -3.06 18.16 -0.63
CA GLY A 39 -4.48 18.34 -0.98
C GLY A 39 -5.09 19.53 -0.27
N VAL A 40 -4.80 19.71 1.03
CA VAL A 40 -5.28 20.88 1.80
C VAL A 40 -4.69 22.18 1.28
N LEU A 41 -3.38 22.21 0.98
CA LEU A 41 -2.73 23.39 0.40
C LEU A 41 -3.31 23.76 -0.97
N ALA A 42 -3.55 22.76 -1.82
CA ALA A 42 -4.20 22.96 -3.11
C ALA A 42 -5.62 23.52 -2.95
N PHE A 43 -6.39 22.98 -2.00
CA PHE A 43 -7.73 23.45 -1.69
C PHE A 43 -7.75 24.90 -1.21
N VAL A 44 -6.87 25.24 -0.25
CA VAL A 44 -6.77 26.62 0.29
C VAL A 44 -6.31 27.58 -0.81
N GLY A 45 -5.33 27.20 -1.63
CA GLY A 45 -4.88 28.02 -2.76
C GLY A 45 -5.99 28.28 -3.78
N GLN A 46 -6.81 27.29 -4.10
CA GLN A 46 -7.97 27.45 -4.97
C GLN A 46 -9.04 28.36 -4.35
N LEU A 47 -9.30 28.21 -3.04
CA LEU A 47 -10.26 29.06 -2.32
C LEU A 47 -9.81 30.53 -2.35
N VAL A 48 -8.53 30.81 -2.10
CA VAL A 48 -7.97 32.16 -2.18
C VAL A 48 -8.09 32.71 -3.59
N LEU A 49 -7.78 31.92 -4.63
CA LEU A 49 -7.94 32.32 -6.02
C LEU A 49 -9.39 32.71 -6.36
N VAL A 50 -10.37 31.94 -5.90
CA VAL A 50 -11.79 32.24 -6.13
C VAL A 50 -12.21 33.55 -5.44
N LEU A 51 -11.71 33.76 -4.22
CA LEU A 51 -12.09 34.93 -3.42
C LEU A 51 -11.43 36.24 -3.88
N VAL A 52 -10.16 36.15 -4.35
CA VAL A 52 -9.37 37.34 -4.69
C VAL A 52 -9.51 37.73 -6.16
N ALA A 53 -9.66 36.77 -7.06
CA ALA A 53 -9.62 37.01 -8.49
C ALA A 53 -10.99 37.34 -9.11
N GLU A 54 -12.11 37.33 -8.35
CA GLU A 54 -13.48 37.48 -8.87
C GLU A 54 -13.72 36.73 -10.21
N VAL A 55 -13.00 35.62 -10.40
CA VAL A 55 -13.04 34.87 -11.66
C VAL A 55 -14.36 34.13 -11.75
N SER A 56 -15.26 34.68 -12.57
CA SER A 56 -16.57 34.10 -12.89
C SER A 56 -16.51 32.83 -13.76
N SER A 57 -15.41 32.08 -13.74
CA SER A 57 -15.27 30.84 -14.51
C SER A 57 -15.60 29.62 -13.65
N ASP A 58 -16.33 28.63 -14.20
CA ASP A 58 -16.69 27.39 -13.54
C ASP A 58 -15.47 26.46 -13.26
N LEU A 59 -14.31 26.80 -13.84
CA LEU A 59 -13.06 26.04 -13.73
C LEU A 59 -12.55 25.88 -12.29
N PRO A 60 -12.45 26.91 -11.44
CA PRO A 60 -11.98 26.74 -10.07
C PRO A 60 -12.93 25.91 -9.21
N VAL A 61 -14.23 25.99 -9.45
CA VAL A 61 -15.23 25.21 -8.71
C VAL A 61 -15.13 23.72 -9.06
N THR A 62 -14.96 23.38 -10.33
CA THR A 62 -14.78 21.98 -10.79
C THR A 62 -13.48 21.37 -10.25
N LEU A 63 -12.39 22.13 -10.25
CA LEU A 63 -11.11 21.68 -9.67
C LEU A 63 -11.21 21.47 -8.15
N LEU A 64 -11.95 22.33 -7.45
CA LEU A 64 -12.20 22.21 -6.02
C LEU A 64 -12.98 20.92 -5.70
N MET A 65 -14.07 20.67 -6.43
CA MET A 65 -14.86 19.44 -6.30
C MET A 65 -14.02 18.19 -6.59
N PHE A 66 -13.19 18.24 -7.64
CA PHE A 66 -12.27 17.14 -7.96
C PHE A 66 -11.26 16.88 -6.83
N SER A 67 -10.69 17.92 -6.24
CA SER A 67 -9.76 17.81 -5.11
C SER A 67 -10.40 17.17 -3.89
N VAL A 68 -11.64 17.53 -3.56
CA VAL A 68 -12.43 16.94 -2.45
C VAL A 68 -12.70 15.45 -2.71
N VAL A 69 -13.09 15.09 -3.94
CA VAL A 69 -13.35 13.70 -4.32
C VAL A 69 -12.06 12.87 -4.23
N VAL A 70 -10.93 13.38 -4.75
CA VAL A 70 -9.64 12.68 -4.70
C VAL A 70 -9.18 12.51 -3.25
N LEU A 71 -9.35 13.52 -2.40
CA LEU A 71 -9.02 13.44 -0.97
C LEU A 71 -9.91 12.42 -0.25
N GLY A 72 -11.22 12.44 -0.51
CA GLY A 72 -12.17 11.46 0.03
C GLY A 72 -11.81 10.03 -0.36
N LEU A 73 -11.51 9.78 -1.63
CA LEU A 73 -11.07 8.49 -2.12
C LEU A 73 -9.73 8.05 -1.51
N ALA A 74 -8.80 8.97 -1.29
CA ALA A 74 -7.53 8.67 -0.66
C ALA A 74 -7.69 8.26 0.81
N LEU A 75 -8.64 8.86 1.52
CA LEU A 75 -8.95 8.54 2.92
C LEU A 75 -9.69 7.21 3.05
N THR A 76 -10.63 6.92 2.15
CA THR A 76 -11.45 5.68 2.19
C THR A 76 -10.68 4.43 1.74
N ARG A 77 -9.67 4.58 0.87
CA ARG A 77 -8.83 3.46 0.38
C ARG A 77 -7.84 2.91 1.41
N ARG A 78 -7.82 3.42 2.63
CA ARG A 78 -7.07 2.82 3.73
C ARG A 78 -7.71 1.49 4.12
N GLN A 79 -7.46 0.44 3.34
CA GLN A 79 -7.82 -0.91 3.75
C GLN A 79 -7.14 -1.21 5.08
N PRO A 80 -7.82 -1.86 6.00
CA PRO A 80 -7.29 -2.21 7.30
C PRO A 80 -6.26 -3.34 7.17
N LEU A 81 -5.09 -3.05 6.54
CA LEU A 81 -3.96 -3.99 6.47
C LEU A 81 -3.62 -4.55 7.85
N ALA A 82 -3.79 -3.73 8.89
CA ALA A 82 -3.62 -4.13 10.27
C ALA A 82 -4.51 -5.31 10.66
N ARG A 83 -5.77 -5.37 10.21
CA ARG A 83 -6.68 -6.49 10.51
C ARG A 83 -6.22 -7.79 9.88
N VAL A 84 -5.70 -7.73 8.66
CA VAL A 84 -5.19 -8.92 7.95
C VAL A 84 -3.93 -9.46 8.60
N MET A 85 -3.11 -8.59 9.20
CA MET A 85 -1.84 -8.94 9.84
C MET A 85 -1.98 -9.26 11.34
N ALA A 86 -3.14 -8.95 11.97
CA ALA A 86 -3.37 -9.24 13.37
C ALA A 86 -3.25 -10.76 13.63
N ASP A 87 -2.54 -11.11 14.68
CA ASP A 87 -2.33 -12.49 15.16
C ASP A 87 -1.75 -13.47 14.15
N ARG A 88 -1.07 -12.97 13.11
CA ARG A 88 -0.47 -13.79 12.06
C ARG A 88 1.02 -13.56 11.95
N THR A 89 1.73 -14.57 11.46
CA THR A 89 3.18 -14.54 11.28
C THR A 89 3.55 -14.39 9.80
N TRP A 90 4.71 -13.83 9.53
CA TRP A 90 5.29 -13.78 8.20
C TRP A 90 5.79 -15.17 7.80
N GLN A 91 5.39 -15.62 6.62
CA GLN A 91 5.86 -16.86 6.00
C GLN A 91 6.76 -16.51 4.82
N TYR A 92 7.94 -17.10 4.81
CA TYR A 92 8.87 -16.97 3.70
C TYR A 92 8.48 -17.92 2.58
N VAL A 93 8.25 -17.40 1.38
CA VAL A 93 7.75 -18.17 0.24
C VAL A 93 8.56 -17.89 -1.03
N ARG A 94 8.71 -18.92 -1.89
CA ARG A 94 9.21 -18.74 -3.25
C ARG A 94 8.06 -18.33 -4.15
N VAL A 95 8.31 -17.34 -5.00
CA VAL A 95 7.28 -16.76 -5.86
C VAL A 95 7.82 -16.59 -7.28
N HIS A 96 6.92 -16.60 -8.24
CA HIS A 96 7.22 -16.13 -9.59
C HIS A 96 6.03 -15.35 -10.15
N TRP A 97 6.32 -14.45 -11.07
CA TRP A 97 5.31 -13.66 -11.74
C TRP A 97 4.89 -14.33 -13.04
N ARG A 98 3.58 -14.49 -13.23
CA ARG A 98 2.99 -15.01 -14.47
C ARG A 98 1.77 -14.18 -14.83
N ASN A 99 1.77 -13.56 -16.01
CA ASN A 99 0.66 -12.75 -16.53
C ASN A 99 0.16 -11.68 -15.53
N GLY A 100 1.06 -10.99 -14.83
CA GLY A 100 0.72 -9.96 -13.85
C GLY A 100 0.23 -10.47 -12.50
N LEU A 101 0.16 -11.79 -12.31
CA LEU A 101 -0.22 -12.46 -11.07
C LEU A 101 1.03 -13.04 -10.38
N LEU A 102 1.01 -13.04 -9.06
CA LEU A 102 2.05 -13.63 -8.24
C LEU A 102 1.68 -15.07 -7.92
N VAL A 103 2.48 -16.01 -8.41
CA VAL A 103 2.30 -17.44 -8.12
C VAL A 103 3.22 -17.82 -6.98
N VAL A 104 2.64 -18.31 -5.89
CA VAL A 104 3.35 -18.80 -4.70
C VAL A 104 3.59 -20.29 -4.86
N HIS A 105 4.86 -20.70 -4.75
CA HIS A 105 5.23 -22.10 -4.76
C HIS A 105 5.03 -22.71 -3.36
N GLY A 106 4.29 -23.79 -3.30
CA GLY A 106 4.05 -24.58 -2.09
C GLY A 106 3.43 -25.92 -2.47
N PRO A 107 3.07 -26.75 -1.49
CA PRO A 107 2.40 -28.03 -1.74
C PRO A 107 1.07 -27.83 -2.50
N ARG A 108 0.44 -26.68 -2.34
CA ARG A 108 -0.68 -26.22 -3.16
C ARG A 108 -0.32 -24.84 -3.72
N PRO A 109 -0.09 -24.72 -5.04
CA PRO A 109 0.26 -23.42 -5.63
C PRO A 109 -0.93 -22.46 -5.50
N VAL A 110 -0.65 -21.29 -4.93
CA VAL A 110 -1.66 -20.25 -4.73
C VAL A 110 -1.35 -19.10 -5.68
N VAL A 111 -2.36 -18.62 -6.36
CA VAL A 111 -2.26 -17.47 -7.26
C VAL A 111 -2.79 -16.23 -6.54
N LEU A 112 -1.98 -15.21 -6.46
CA LEU A 112 -2.29 -13.95 -5.79
C LEU A 112 -2.41 -12.82 -6.81
N ASP A 113 -3.45 -12.04 -6.70
CA ASP A 113 -3.56 -10.74 -7.36
C ASP A 113 -3.03 -9.68 -6.39
N VAL A 114 -1.89 -9.08 -6.75
CA VAL A 114 -1.20 -8.10 -5.92
C VAL A 114 -1.56 -6.70 -6.38
N SER A 115 -2.15 -5.92 -5.48
CA SER A 115 -2.47 -4.52 -5.72
C SER A 115 -1.21 -3.67 -5.70
N ALA A 116 -0.54 -3.59 -6.85
CA ALA A 116 0.67 -2.79 -7.03
C ALA A 116 0.53 -1.93 -8.29
N GLY A 117 0.88 -0.65 -8.18
CA GLY A 117 0.95 0.23 -9.34
C GLY A 117 2.07 -0.18 -10.32
N PRO A 118 2.05 0.29 -11.58
CA PRO A 118 2.97 -0.16 -12.64
C PRO A 118 4.45 -0.02 -12.26
N LEU A 119 4.85 1.09 -11.65
CA LEU A 119 6.23 1.31 -11.21
C LEU A 119 6.65 0.33 -10.10
N ALA A 120 5.75 0.04 -9.17
CA ALA A 120 6.02 -0.92 -8.11
C ALA A 120 6.11 -2.35 -8.70
N ARG A 121 5.22 -2.71 -9.63
CA ARG A 121 5.26 -4.00 -10.34
C ARG A 121 6.60 -4.23 -11.03
N GLY A 122 7.14 -3.24 -11.73
CA GLY A 122 8.44 -3.34 -12.39
C GLY A 122 9.58 -3.65 -11.41
N ARG A 123 9.52 -3.13 -10.18
CA ARG A 123 10.51 -3.42 -9.13
C ARG A 123 10.34 -4.82 -8.53
N ILE A 124 9.10 -5.20 -8.19
CA ILE A 124 8.83 -6.47 -7.50
C ILE A 124 8.82 -7.67 -8.43
N SER A 125 8.61 -7.50 -9.73
CA SER A 125 8.58 -8.59 -10.72
C SER A 125 9.90 -9.37 -10.83
N ARG A 126 11.01 -8.75 -10.45
CA ARG A 126 12.34 -9.38 -10.44
C ARG A 126 12.59 -10.25 -9.21
N HIS A 127 11.76 -10.13 -8.17
CA HIS A 127 11.94 -10.88 -6.93
C HIS A 127 11.34 -12.28 -7.06
N ARG A 128 12.15 -13.29 -6.74
CA ARG A 128 11.73 -14.70 -6.70
C ARG A 128 11.36 -15.16 -5.29
N ARG A 129 11.43 -14.28 -4.32
CA ARG A 129 11.22 -14.55 -2.91
C ARG A 129 10.39 -13.43 -2.31
N ALA A 130 9.41 -13.79 -1.49
CA ALA A 130 8.52 -12.86 -0.82
C ALA A 130 8.21 -13.34 0.59
N TRP A 131 7.70 -12.43 1.41
CA TRP A 131 7.09 -12.73 2.70
C TRP A 131 5.60 -12.51 2.57
N LEU A 132 4.85 -13.50 2.98
CA LEU A 132 3.40 -13.56 2.87
C LEU A 132 2.82 -13.77 4.26
N VAL A 133 1.75 -13.07 4.59
CA VAL A 133 0.90 -13.38 5.75
C VAL A 133 -0.16 -14.37 5.30
N ALA A 134 -0.50 -15.36 6.15
CA ALA A 134 -1.54 -16.33 5.82
C ALA A 134 -2.84 -15.62 5.39
N PRO A 135 -3.50 -16.04 4.30
CA PRO A 135 -4.73 -15.41 3.83
C PRO A 135 -5.85 -15.48 4.89
N ASP A 136 -6.71 -14.48 4.92
CA ASP A 136 -7.92 -14.50 5.72
C ASP A 136 -9.02 -15.38 5.09
N ARG A 137 -10.19 -15.44 5.76
CA ARG A 137 -11.34 -16.22 5.26
C ARG A 137 -11.85 -15.71 3.92
N GLU A 138 -11.64 -14.45 3.62
CA GLU A 138 -12.04 -13.80 2.37
C GLU A 138 -10.97 -13.92 1.27
N GLY A 139 -9.81 -14.48 1.62
CA GLY A 139 -8.66 -14.63 0.72
C GLY A 139 -7.77 -13.39 0.64
N ASN A 140 -7.96 -12.40 1.52
CA ASN A 140 -7.08 -11.24 1.56
C ASN A 140 -5.79 -11.59 2.30
N THR A 141 -4.69 -11.06 1.83
CA THR A 141 -3.36 -11.28 2.38
C THR A 141 -2.48 -10.07 2.14
N VAL A 142 -1.33 -10.06 2.78
CA VAL A 142 -0.32 -9.02 2.63
C VAL A 142 0.99 -9.65 2.20
N VAL A 143 1.63 -9.05 1.21
CA VAL A 143 2.92 -9.50 0.66
C VAL A 143 3.93 -8.38 0.79
N THR A 144 5.17 -8.71 1.14
CA THR A 144 6.30 -7.80 1.11
C THR A 144 7.53 -8.44 0.47
N PHE A 145 8.44 -7.61 -0.02
CA PHE A 145 9.63 -8.05 -0.72
C PHE A 145 10.88 -7.45 -0.06
N ARG A 146 11.98 -8.17 -0.14
CA ARG A 146 13.26 -7.73 0.42
C ARG A 146 13.69 -6.38 -0.17
N GLY A 147 14.06 -5.43 0.68
CA GLY A 147 14.55 -4.11 0.24
C GLY A 147 13.50 -3.20 -0.36
N VAL A 148 12.22 -3.62 -0.38
CA VAL A 148 11.11 -2.78 -0.81
C VAL A 148 10.26 -2.42 0.41
N PRO A 149 10.43 -1.21 1.00
CA PRO A 149 9.73 -0.82 2.23
C PRO A 149 8.26 -0.49 1.95
N ARG A 150 7.52 -1.50 1.52
CA ARG A 150 6.10 -1.43 1.19
C ARG A 150 5.41 -2.76 1.52
N LEU A 151 4.21 -2.63 2.03
CA LEU A 151 3.27 -3.72 2.20
C LEU A 151 2.28 -3.68 1.03
N PHE A 152 2.14 -4.78 0.33
CA PHE A 152 1.25 -4.90 -0.82
C PHE A 152 0.04 -5.73 -0.41
N PRO A 153 -1.18 -5.15 -0.41
CA PRO A 153 -2.38 -5.96 -0.28
C PRO A 153 -2.48 -6.89 -1.49
N ALA A 154 -2.84 -8.13 -1.22
CA ALA A 154 -3.03 -9.13 -2.25
C ALA A 154 -4.26 -9.97 -1.93
N ARG A 155 -4.87 -10.55 -2.95
CA ARG A 155 -6.04 -11.42 -2.81
C ARG A 155 -5.79 -12.75 -3.50
N VAL A 156 -6.17 -13.83 -2.84
CA VAL A 156 -6.12 -15.18 -3.41
C VAL A 156 -7.16 -15.26 -4.53
N ARG A 157 -6.70 -15.56 -5.74
CA ARG A 157 -7.58 -15.83 -6.87
C ARG A 157 -8.05 -17.28 -6.77
N ARG A 158 -9.27 -17.49 -6.33
CA ARG A 158 -9.90 -18.81 -6.40
C ARG A 158 -10.10 -19.17 -7.89
N ARG A 159 -9.62 -20.36 -8.28
CA ARG A 159 -9.94 -20.94 -9.60
C ARG A 159 -11.35 -21.45 -9.63
#